data_fbb73ac1a34f0bd5dc937a55dbdd18b1
#
_entry.id   fbb73ac1a34f0bd5dc937a55dbdd18b1
#
_cell.length_a   1.000
_cell.length_b   1.000
_cell.length_c   1.000
_cell.angle_alpha   90.00
_cell.angle_beta   90.00
_cell.angle_gamma   90.00
#
_symmetry.space_group_name_H-M   'P 1'
#
loop_
_entity.id
_entity.type
_entity.pdbx_description
1 polymer ?
#
loop_
_entity_poly.entity_id
_entity_poly.type
_entity_poly.pdbx_seq_one_letter_code
_entity_poly.pdbx_strand_id
1 'polypeptide(L)'
;MRKIHFFPAVLLMGMVACNNAGDKAANTDTTASAKDSTMPMAKDTTQAVAIPALPAVPTGAKVYFKNLKNGQTVTSPVKVEMGVDGMKVDTAGPVVAGSGHFHILVDVGDSIAAGQMIVKDSTHLHYGKAQTSAELKLAPGKHTLALEFADGVHRSYGSQMAATVSVTVKK
;
A
#
# COMPACT_ATOMS: atom_id res chain seq x y z
N MET A 1 25.15 -36.76 -17.16
CA MET A 1 24.62 -36.60 -18.53
C MET A 1 23.16 -36.24 -18.43
N ARG A 2 22.78 -34.97 -18.55
CA ARG A 2 21.40 -34.48 -18.50
C ARG A 2 21.06 -33.81 -19.82
N LYS A 3 20.07 -34.34 -20.50
CA LYS A 3 19.64 -33.93 -21.84
C LYS A 3 18.85 -32.62 -21.75
N ILE A 4 19.31 -31.66 -22.52
CA ILE A 4 18.64 -30.33 -22.71
C ILE A 4 17.67 -30.53 -23.87
N HIS A 5 16.39 -30.25 -23.65
CA HIS A 5 15.39 -30.23 -24.71
C HIS A 5 15.13 -28.76 -25.12
N PHE A 6 15.53 -28.48 -26.36
CA PHE A 6 15.17 -27.24 -27.06
C PHE A 6 13.76 -27.40 -27.65
N PHE A 7 12.87 -26.41 -27.43
CA PHE A 7 11.65 -26.24 -28.17
C PHE A 7 11.77 -25.01 -29.06
N PRO A 8 11.43 -25.12 -30.35
CA PRO A 8 11.47 -23.98 -31.26
C PRO A 8 10.19 -23.12 -31.15
N ALA A 9 10.39 -21.82 -31.22
CA ALA A 9 9.35 -20.80 -31.32
C ALA A 9 8.71 -20.82 -32.70
N VAL A 10 7.38 -20.83 -32.75
CA VAL A 10 6.63 -20.58 -34.00
C VAL A 10 6.08 -19.17 -33.93
N LEU A 11 6.52 -18.35 -34.87
CA LEU A 11 6.12 -16.98 -35.15
C LEU A 11 4.96 -17.00 -36.15
N LEU A 12 3.78 -16.52 -35.79
CA LEU A 12 2.69 -16.24 -36.76
C LEU A 12 2.41 -14.74 -36.77
N MET A 13 2.80 -14.12 -37.87
CA MET A 13 2.34 -12.79 -38.34
C MET A 13 0.94 -12.91 -38.94
N GLY A 14 0.02 -12.07 -38.50
CA GLY A 14 -1.26 -11.85 -39.15
C GLY A 14 -1.54 -10.34 -39.27
N MET A 15 -1.23 -9.76 -40.42
CA MET A 15 -1.70 -8.42 -40.81
C MET A 15 -3.11 -8.53 -41.38
N VAL A 16 -4.03 -7.69 -40.92
CA VAL A 16 -5.24 -7.33 -41.66
C VAL A 16 -5.38 -5.83 -41.66
N ALA A 17 -5.16 -5.25 -42.81
CA ALA A 17 -5.52 -3.89 -43.14
C ALA A 17 -6.90 -3.88 -43.79
N CYS A 18 -7.81 -3.04 -43.33
CA CYS A 18 -8.99 -2.66 -44.12
C CYS A 18 -9.11 -1.15 -44.13
N ASN A 19 -8.85 -0.68 -45.31
CA ASN A 19 -9.06 0.69 -45.81
C ASN A 19 -10.54 0.79 -46.22
N ASN A 20 -11.25 1.85 -45.87
CA ASN A 20 -12.40 2.28 -46.65
C ASN A 20 -12.51 3.80 -46.65
N ALA A 21 -12.37 4.33 -47.86
CA ALA A 21 -12.48 5.74 -48.22
C ALA A 21 -13.87 5.99 -48.83
N GLY A 22 -14.36 7.20 -48.60
CA GLY A 22 -15.28 7.89 -49.51
C GLY A 22 -16.77 7.72 -49.27
N ASP A 23 -17.48 8.78 -48.90
CA ASP A 23 -18.23 9.50 -49.92
C ASP A 23 -18.76 10.86 -49.42
N LYS A 24 -18.84 11.75 -50.34
CA LYS A 24 -19.14 13.17 -50.28
C LYS A 24 -20.53 13.41 -50.87
N ALA A 25 -21.43 14.08 -50.16
CA ALA A 25 -22.55 14.85 -50.71
C ALA A 25 -23.19 15.68 -49.61
N ALA A 26 -23.07 16.97 -49.63
CA ALA A 26 -23.88 18.01 -50.24
C ALA A 26 -25.15 18.37 -49.45
N ASN A 27 -25.03 19.48 -48.70
CA ASN A 27 -25.87 20.65 -48.65
C ASN A 27 -27.40 20.52 -48.65
N THR A 28 -28.05 20.98 -47.56
CA THR A 28 -29.21 21.88 -47.65
C THR A 28 -29.34 22.71 -46.38
N ASP A 29 -29.36 23.98 -46.60
CA ASP A 29 -29.66 25.12 -45.75
C ASP A 29 -31.10 25.02 -45.17
N THR A 30 -31.28 25.22 -43.88
CA THR A 30 -32.53 25.69 -43.32
C THR A 30 -32.26 26.47 -42.04
N THR A 31 -32.31 27.76 -42.17
CA THR A 31 -32.40 28.78 -41.13
C THR A 31 -33.59 28.52 -40.19
N ALA A 32 -33.38 28.40 -38.90
CA ALA A 32 -34.37 28.68 -37.89
C ALA A 32 -33.75 29.00 -36.52
N SER A 33 -33.74 30.25 -36.23
CA SER A 33 -34.00 30.94 -34.94
C SER A 33 -33.35 30.39 -33.68
N ALA A 34 -32.43 31.20 -33.19
CA ALA A 34 -31.87 31.20 -31.84
C ALA A 34 -32.96 31.18 -30.75
N LYS A 35 -32.84 30.27 -29.80
CA LYS A 35 -33.24 30.47 -28.43
C LYS A 35 -32.02 30.22 -27.57
N ASP A 36 -31.48 31.33 -27.12
CA ASP A 36 -30.54 31.44 -26.02
C ASP A 36 -31.12 30.73 -24.79
N SER A 37 -30.52 29.60 -24.43
CA SER A 37 -30.68 28.94 -23.14
C SER A 37 -29.30 28.84 -22.53
N THR A 38 -28.85 29.94 -21.94
CA THR A 38 -27.76 29.94 -20.99
C THR A 38 -28.14 29.09 -19.79
N MET A 39 -27.84 27.80 -19.85
CA MET A 39 -27.78 26.99 -18.66
C MET A 39 -26.52 27.41 -17.88
N PRO A 40 -26.65 27.77 -16.58
CA PRO A 40 -25.46 27.99 -15.78
C PRO A 40 -24.73 26.66 -15.67
N MET A 41 -23.48 26.57 -16.19
CA MET A 41 -22.56 25.52 -15.86
C MET A 41 -22.43 25.48 -14.34
N ALA A 42 -23.04 24.47 -13.72
CA ALA A 42 -22.72 24.11 -12.35
C ALA A 42 -21.23 23.82 -12.32
N LYS A 43 -20.48 24.72 -11.68
CA LYS A 43 -19.10 24.48 -11.32
C LYS A 43 -19.12 23.28 -10.37
N ASP A 44 -18.87 22.09 -10.91
CA ASP A 44 -18.58 20.91 -10.10
C ASP A 44 -17.23 21.18 -9.40
N THR A 45 -17.35 21.83 -8.26
CA THR A 45 -16.24 22.01 -7.34
C THR A 45 -16.12 20.70 -6.59
N THR A 46 -15.56 19.68 -7.21
CA THR A 46 -15.03 18.52 -6.50
C THR A 46 -13.92 19.05 -5.61
N GLN A 47 -14.27 19.49 -4.41
CA GLN A 47 -13.29 19.79 -3.39
C GLN A 47 -12.56 18.48 -3.08
N ALA A 48 -11.37 18.34 -3.62
CA ALA A 48 -10.44 17.30 -3.18
C ALA A 48 -10.29 17.45 -1.67
N VAL A 49 -10.77 16.48 -0.90
CA VAL A 49 -10.61 16.49 0.55
C VAL A 49 -9.11 16.42 0.81
N ALA A 50 -8.54 17.54 1.21
CA ALA A 50 -7.12 17.64 1.51
C ALA A 50 -6.80 16.69 2.68
N ILE A 51 -5.89 15.73 2.45
CA ILE A 51 -5.39 14.88 3.53
C ILE A 51 -4.60 15.80 4.48
N PRO A 52 -4.93 15.83 5.79
CA PRO A 52 -4.21 16.66 6.76
C PRO A 52 -2.71 16.36 6.76
N ALA A 53 -1.88 17.29 7.18
CA ALA A 53 -0.45 17.06 7.36
C ALA A 53 -0.21 15.86 8.28
N LEU A 54 0.91 15.14 8.08
CA LEU A 54 1.29 14.04 8.99
C LEU A 54 1.45 14.60 10.40
N PRO A 55 0.76 14.06 11.42
CA PRO A 55 0.90 14.54 12.79
C PRO A 55 2.33 14.35 13.32
N ALA A 56 2.77 15.28 14.16
CA ALA A 56 4.06 15.14 14.82
C ALA A 56 4.06 13.93 15.78
N VAL A 57 5.20 13.22 15.83
CA VAL A 57 5.41 12.13 16.79
C VAL A 57 5.84 12.74 18.13
N PRO A 58 5.19 12.40 19.26
CA PRO A 58 5.60 12.87 20.57
C PRO A 58 7.03 12.46 20.92
N THR A 59 7.74 13.33 21.63
CA THR A 59 9.10 13.02 22.10
C THR A 59 9.11 11.74 22.96
N GLY A 60 10.01 10.81 22.64
CA GLY A 60 10.12 9.54 23.34
C GLY A 60 9.11 8.46 22.92
N ALA A 61 8.21 8.78 21.99
CA ALA A 61 7.33 7.76 21.41
C ALA A 61 8.16 6.74 20.62
N LYS A 62 7.76 5.47 20.71
CA LYS A 62 8.45 4.34 20.06
C LYS A 62 7.53 3.18 19.86
N VAL A 63 7.84 2.30 18.92
CA VAL A 63 7.26 0.97 18.80
C VAL A 63 8.27 -0.10 19.15
N TYR A 64 7.79 -1.28 19.53
CA TYR A 64 8.66 -2.41 19.89
C TYR A 64 7.93 -3.74 19.78
N PHE A 65 8.70 -4.81 19.59
CA PHE A 65 8.20 -6.18 19.77
C PHE A 65 8.19 -6.53 21.24
N LYS A 66 7.05 -6.99 21.78
CA LYS A 66 6.93 -7.38 23.19
C LYS A 66 7.53 -8.75 23.48
N ASN A 67 7.46 -9.67 22.49
CA ASN A 67 7.78 -11.09 22.69
C ASN A 67 8.91 -11.61 21.78
N LEU A 68 9.40 -10.81 20.82
CA LEU A 68 10.49 -11.19 19.93
C LEU A 68 11.75 -10.41 20.25
N LYS A 69 12.90 -11.08 20.12
CA LYS A 69 14.24 -10.49 20.27
C LYS A 69 15.07 -10.80 19.03
N ASN A 70 16.01 -9.91 18.74
CA ASN A 70 16.92 -10.09 17.61
C ASN A 70 17.72 -11.41 17.75
N GLY A 71 17.78 -12.21 16.68
CA GLY A 71 18.43 -13.51 16.65
C GLY A 71 17.65 -14.66 17.26
N GLN A 72 16.41 -14.43 17.72
CA GLN A 72 15.59 -15.47 18.35
C GLN A 72 15.23 -16.58 17.37
N THR A 73 15.27 -17.83 17.86
CA THR A 73 14.73 -18.99 17.13
C THR A 73 13.27 -19.21 17.52
N VAL A 74 12.39 -19.35 16.53
CA VAL A 74 10.94 -19.47 16.69
C VAL A 74 10.38 -20.62 15.84
N THR A 75 9.10 -20.95 16.05
CA THR A 75 8.35 -21.91 15.23
C THR A 75 7.22 -21.21 14.48
N SER A 76 6.89 -21.69 13.26
CA SER A 76 5.74 -21.20 12.50
C SER A 76 4.44 -21.90 12.95
N PRO A 77 3.30 -21.20 13.10
CA PRO A 77 3.15 -19.75 12.93
C PRO A 77 3.85 -18.95 14.02
N VAL A 78 4.53 -17.87 13.63
CA VAL A 78 5.25 -16.99 14.57
C VAL A 78 4.26 -16.02 15.20
N LYS A 79 4.07 -16.09 16.51
CA LYS A 79 3.30 -15.10 17.25
C LYS A 79 4.10 -13.81 17.39
N VAL A 80 3.51 -12.70 16.99
CA VAL A 80 4.07 -11.36 17.12
C VAL A 80 3.19 -10.54 18.05
N GLU A 81 3.76 -9.97 19.12
CA GLU A 81 3.08 -9.03 20.01
C GLU A 81 3.71 -7.65 19.85
N MET A 82 2.87 -6.67 19.50
CA MET A 82 3.27 -5.32 19.12
C MET A 82 3.02 -4.33 20.26
N GLY A 83 3.95 -3.44 20.52
CA GLY A 83 3.84 -2.39 21.53
C GLY A 83 4.13 -1.02 20.94
N VAL A 84 3.47 -0.01 21.51
CA VAL A 84 3.74 1.40 21.27
C VAL A 84 3.71 2.15 22.59
N ASP A 85 4.67 3.03 22.81
CA ASP A 85 4.70 3.98 23.91
C ASP A 85 4.52 5.40 23.36
N GLY A 86 3.88 6.28 24.11
CA GLY A 86 3.70 7.69 23.76
C GLY A 86 2.65 7.98 22.69
N MET A 87 2.05 6.94 22.09
CA MET A 87 0.94 7.06 21.13
C MET A 87 -0.13 6.01 21.40
N LYS A 88 -1.33 6.22 20.85
CA LYS A 88 -2.46 5.30 20.98
C LYS A 88 -2.57 4.40 19.75
N VAL A 89 -2.80 3.11 19.96
CA VAL A 89 -3.23 2.22 18.86
C VAL A 89 -4.69 2.50 18.55
N ASP A 90 -4.99 2.79 17.29
CA ASP A 90 -6.34 3.09 16.83
C ASP A 90 -6.64 2.37 15.50
N THR A 91 -7.88 2.47 15.03
CA THR A 91 -8.27 1.90 13.74
C THR A 91 -7.79 2.77 12.57
N ALA A 92 -7.57 2.14 11.42
CA ALA A 92 -7.41 2.87 10.17
C ALA A 92 -8.68 3.70 9.89
N GLY A 93 -8.51 4.94 9.42
CA GLY A 93 -9.60 5.89 9.22
C GLY A 93 -9.10 7.32 9.16
N PRO A 94 -9.83 8.29 9.73
CA PRO A 94 -9.40 9.68 9.79
C PRO A 94 -8.05 9.84 10.50
N VAL A 95 -7.28 10.86 10.09
CA VAL A 95 -6.02 11.21 10.77
C VAL A 95 -6.31 11.81 12.14
N VAL A 96 -5.80 11.18 13.19
CA VAL A 96 -5.91 11.64 14.59
C VAL A 96 -4.51 11.82 15.16
N ALA A 97 -4.21 12.99 15.69
CA ALA A 97 -2.92 13.26 16.30
C ALA A 97 -2.63 12.32 17.49
N GLY A 98 -1.39 11.84 17.62
CA GLY A 98 -0.98 10.93 18.68
C GLY A 98 -1.57 9.52 18.58
N SER A 99 -2.12 9.14 17.44
CA SER A 99 -2.65 7.79 17.22
C SER A 99 -2.20 7.19 15.89
N GLY A 100 -2.37 5.87 15.76
CA GLY A 100 -2.06 5.15 14.54
C GLY A 100 -2.30 3.65 14.69
N HIS A 101 -1.87 2.89 13.68
CA HIS A 101 -2.01 1.44 13.67
C HIS A 101 -0.73 0.77 13.16
N PHE A 102 -0.62 -0.52 13.43
CA PHE A 102 0.57 -1.28 13.09
C PHE A 102 0.53 -1.83 11.66
N HIS A 103 1.71 -1.86 11.07
CA HIS A 103 2.06 -2.71 9.93
C HIS A 103 3.24 -3.60 10.31
N ILE A 104 3.36 -4.76 9.68
CA ILE A 104 4.56 -5.61 9.77
C ILE A 104 5.11 -5.80 8.37
N LEU A 105 6.37 -5.45 8.20
CA LEU A 105 7.15 -5.69 6.98
C LEU A 105 7.91 -6.99 7.15
N VAL A 106 7.84 -7.88 6.16
CA VAL A 106 8.50 -9.18 6.17
C VAL A 106 9.53 -9.22 5.06
N ASP A 107 10.82 -9.29 5.42
CA ASP A 107 11.97 -9.41 4.50
C ASP A 107 12.14 -8.28 3.46
N VAL A 108 11.62 -7.07 3.74
CA VAL A 108 11.60 -5.93 2.78
C VAL A 108 12.19 -4.63 3.33
N GLY A 109 13.05 -4.68 4.33
CA GLY A 109 13.72 -3.51 4.90
C GLY A 109 13.28 -3.22 6.32
N ASP A 110 13.82 -2.11 6.88
CA ASP A 110 13.73 -1.80 8.29
C ASP A 110 12.66 -0.75 8.60
N SER A 111 12.36 0.13 7.66
CA SER A 111 11.33 1.16 7.81
C SER A 111 10.96 1.82 6.48
N ILE A 112 9.82 2.50 6.47
CA ILE A 112 9.31 3.31 5.37
C ILE A 112 9.47 4.79 5.76
N ALA A 113 9.85 5.63 4.81
CA ALA A 113 10.07 7.05 5.08
C ALA A 113 8.79 7.75 5.59
N ALA A 114 8.97 8.71 6.49
CA ALA A 114 7.85 9.47 7.05
C ALA A 114 7.00 10.15 5.96
N GLY A 115 5.69 10.03 6.08
CA GLY A 115 4.71 10.54 5.12
C GLY A 115 4.47 9.64 3.90
N GLN A 116 5.28 8.62 3.68
CA GLN A 116 5.04 7.64 2.61
C GLN A 116 3.89 6.69 2.99
N MET A 117 3.03 6.41 2.02
CA MET A 117 1.92 5.48 2.21
C MET A 117 2.41 4.03 2.19
N ILE A 118 1.99 3.26 3.19
CA ILE A 118 2.27 1.83 3.27
C ILE A 118 1.21 1.07 2.49
N VAL A 119 1.58 0.52 1.35
CA VAL A 119 0.68 -0.28 0.51
C VAL A 119 0.64 -1.70 1.02
N LYS A 120 -0.55 -2.22 1.28
CA LYS A 120 -0.74 -3.61 1.72
C LYS A 120 -0.45 -4.60 0.58
N ASP A 121 0.45 -5.55 0.84
CA ASP A 121 0.74 -6.69 -0.04
C ASP A 121 1.13 -7.94 0.77
N SER A 122 1.79 -8.93 0.15
CA SER A 122 2.23 -10.16 0.81
C SER A 122 3.36 -9.94 1.83
N THR A 123 4.10 -8.86 1.73
CA THR A 123 5.25 -8.50 2.58
C THR A 123 4.99 -7.29 3.47
N HIS A 124 3.97 -6.50 3.19
CA HIS A 124 3.52 -5.36 3.99
C HIS A 124 2.15 -5.66 4.59
N LEU A 125 2.16 -6.26 5.78
CA LEU A 125 0.96 -6.74 6.45
C LEU A 125 0.29 -5.62 7.24
N HIS A 126 -1.02 -5.48 7.13
CA HIS A 126 -1.80 -4.37 7.67
C HIS A 126 -2.69 -4.79 8.83
N TYR A 127 -2.62 -4.06 9.96
CA TYR A 127 -3.36 -4.30 11.20
C TYR A 127 -4.26 -3.10 11.58
N GLY A 128 -5.08 -2.66 10.64
CA GLY A 128 -5.91 -1.44 10.74
C GLY A 128 -7.18 -1.54 11.59
N LYS A 129 -7.32 -2.57 12.44
CA LYS A 129 -8.42 -2.71 13.41
C LYS A 129 -7.92 -2.60 14.84
N ALA A 130 -6.88 -1.78 15.07
CA ALA A 130 -6.22 -1.60 16.36
C ALA A 130 -5.67 -2.90 16.98
N GLN A 131 -5.30 -3.89 16.14
CA GLN A 131 -4.68 -5.13 16.62
C GLN A 131 -3.28 -4.85 17.18
N THR A 132 -2.96 -5.51 18.28
CA THR A 132 -1.65 -5.47 18.95
C THR A 132 -0.96 -6.83 18.95
N SER A 133 -1.49 -7.80 18.19
CA SER A 133 -0.90 -9.12 17.99
C SER A 133 -1.22 -9.67 16.62
N ALA A 134 -0.35 -10.57 16.14
CA ALA A 134 -0.49 -11.24 14.85
C ALA A 134 0.11 -12.65 14.92
N GLU A 135 -0.31 -13.52 13.98
CA GLU A 135 0.34 -14.81 13.72
C GLU A 135 0.82 -14.83 12.27
N LEU A 136 2.12 -15.04 12.08
CA LEU A 136 2.77 -15.04 10.77
C LEU A 136 3.16 -16.46 10.36
N LYS A 137 2.61 -16.93 9.25
CA LYS A 137 3.04 -18.19 8.64
C LYS A 137 4.29 -17.94 7.80
N LEU A 138 5.45 -18.20 8.36
CA LEU A 138 6.74 -18.02 7.71
C LEU A 138 7.35 -19.38 7.36
N ALA A 139 8.08 -19.44 6.26
CA ALA A 139 8.86 -20.62 5.87
C ALA A 139 10.01 -20.87 6.85
N PRO A 140 10.56 -22.09 6.95
CA PRO A 140 11.79 -22.31 7.70
C PRO A 140 12.95 -21.49 7.11
N GLY A 141 13.72 -20.83 7.98
CA GLY A 141 14.85 -19.99 7.57
C GLY A 141 14.99 -18.71 8.41
N LYS A 142 15.89 -17.83 7.97
CA LYS A 142 16.06 -16.51 8.57
C LYS A 142 15.06 -15.53 7.96
N HIS A 143 14.44 -14.72 8.80
CA HIS A 143 13.52 -13.65 8.41
C HIS A 143 13.83 -12.36 9.16
N THR A 144 13.60 -11.25 8.51
CA THR A 144 13.59 -9.92 9.12
C THR A 144 12.15 -9.44 9.24
N LEU A 145 11.76 -9.05 10.44
CA LEU A 145 10.45 -8.46 10.72
C LEU A 145 10.66 -7.02 11.15
N ALA A 146 10.05 -6.08 10.45
CA ALA A 146 10.00 -4.69 10.88
C ALA A 146 8.58 -4.32 11.29
N LEU A 147 8.43 -3.79 12.49
CA LEU A 147 7.23 -3.09 12.94
C LEU A 147 7.27 -1.69 12.39
N GLU A 148 6.16 -1.25 11.81
CA GLU A 148 5.97 0.09 11.31
C GLU A 148 4.66 0.65 11.88
N PHE A 149 4.67 1.89 12.36
CA PHE A 149 3.46 2.56 12.83
C PHE A 149 3.04 3.65 11.86
N ALA A 150 1.76 3.66 11.50
CA ALA A 150 1.21 4.57 10.49
C ALA A 150 0.00 5.33 11.02
N ASP A 151 -0.27 6.50 10.46
CA ASP A 151 -1.46 7.29 10.75
C ASP A 151 -2.74 6.62 10.20
N GLY A 152 -3.89 7.21 10.48
CA GLY A 152 -5.18 6.65 10.07
C GLY A 152 -5.31 6.36 8.57
N VAL A 153 -4.62 7.11 7.70
CA VAL A 153 -4.62 6.94 6.24
C VAL A 153 -3.39 6.19 5.72
N HIS A 154 -2.71 5.42 6.57
CA HIS A 154 -1.58 4.53 6.24
C HIS A 154 -0.27 5.24 5.89
N ARG A 155 -0.07 6.51 6.29
CA ARG A 155 1.23 7.16 6.12
C ARG A 155 2.14 6.79 7.28
N SER A 156 3.33 6.26 6.96
CA SER A 156 4.35 5.96 7.96
C SER A 156 4.74 7.19 8.76
N TYR A 157 4.95 7.01 10.06
CA TYR A 157 5.60 8.01 10.91
C TYR A 157 7.14 8.00 10.77
N GLY A 158 7.71 7.11 9.95
CA GLY A 158 9.13 6.99 9.69
C GLY A 158 9.88 6.14 10.71
N SER A 159 11.21 6.09 10.55
CA SER A 159 12.09 5.22 11.35
C SER A 159 12.02 5.44 12.87
N GLN A 160 11.60 6.62 13.33
CA GLN A 160 11.37 6.88 14.76
C GLN A 160 10.21 6.04 15.34
N MET A 161 9.29 5.59 14.49
CA MET A 161 8.15 4.73 14.84
C MET A 161 8.24 3.38 14.13
N ALA A 162 9.47 2.88 13.95
CA ALA A 162 9.78 1.56 13.43
C ALA A 162 10.70 0.80 14.40
N ALA A 163 10.61 -0.53 14.38
CA ALA A 163 11.48 -1.42 15.13
C ALA A 163 11.70 -2.72 14.36
N THR A 164 12.93 -3.21 14.31
CA THR A 164 13.31 -4.39 13.53
C THR A 164 13.87 -5.51 14.40
N VAL A 165 13.51 -6.74 14.08
CA VAL A 165 14.12 -7.96 14.64
C VAL A 165 14.40 -8.96 13.54
N SER A 166 15.53 -9.69 13.67
CA SER A 166 15.79 -10.88 12.87
C SER A 166 15.43 -12.13 13.67
N VAL A 167 14.72 -13.05 13.07
CA VAL A 167 14.35 -14.34 13.68
C VAL A 167 14.75 -15.50 12.79
N THR A 168 14.93 -16.69 13.38
CA THR A 168 15.15 -17.93 12.63
C THR A 168 13.98 -18.89 12.88
N VAL A 169 13.23 -19.20 11.84
CA VAL A 169 12.13 -20.17 11.91
C VAL A 169 12.68 -21.57 11.75
N LYS A 170 12.40 -22.47 12.71
CA LYS A 170 12.77 -23.89 12.67
C LYS A 170 12.01 -24.62 11.55
N LYS A 171 12.64 -25.69 11.05
CA LYS A 171 11.98 -26.68 10.20
C LYS A 171 10.94 -27.47 10.97
#